data_3ce658924ffe6270589c5da423e23812
#
_entry.id   3ce658924ffe6270589c5da423e23812
#
_cell.length_a   1.000
_cell.length_b   1.000
_cell.length_c   1.000
_cell.angle_alpha   90.00
_cell.angle_beta   90.00
_cell.angle_gamma   90.00
#
_symmetry.space_group_name_H-M   'P 1'
#
loop_
_entity.id
_entity.type
_entity.pdbx_description
1 polymer ?
#
loop_
_entity_poly.entity_id
_entity_poly.type
_entity_poly.pdbx_seq_one_letter_code
_entity_poly.pdbx_strand_id
1 'polypeptide(L)'
;TFVFALPSKPDLCRFDPYNRVLKEIDFEKSVGELRLQLRDDDDIAGRQLAAKGLGKKGGIEAAAARETAVMSDRFWAVQAASAKALGEIRTTAARDALFRCLAVRHPKARRGVVAALGQYKGDTEVLDALMPLAKRDRSWFVEAEACRSVGKLRLPGSFEILAANFDRPSFRQVVRAGC
;
A
#
# COMPACT_ATOMS: atom_id res chain seq x y z
N THR A 1 -8.55 35.66 5.20
CA THR A 1 -7.13 35.29 5.04
C THR A 1 -6.47 35.35 6.40
N PHE A 2 -5.75 34.30 6.78
CA PHE A 2 -4.95 34.27 8.01
C PHE A 2 -3.48 34.40 7.62
N VAL A 3 -2.74 35.23 8.31
CA VAL A 3 -1.31 35.44 8.09
C VAL A 3 -0.57 35.15 9.40
N PHE A 4 0.43 34.31 9.34
CA PHE A 4 1.28 33.96 10.48
C PHE A 4 2.70 34.45 10.20
N ALA A 5 3.21 35.34 11.06
CA ALA A 5 4.60 35.77 10.99
C ALA A 5 5.51 34.66 11.59
N LEU A 6 6.43 34.16 10.78
CA LEU A 6 7.39 33.14 11.20
C LEU A 6 8.81 33.64 10.93
N PRO A 7 9.81 33.27 11.75
CA PRO A 7 11.20 33.70 11.57
C PRO A 7 11.85 33.08 10.32
N SER A 8 11.31 31.93 9.84
CA SER A 8 11.77 31.26 8.63
C SER A 8 10.62 30.44 8.04
N LYS A 9 10.78 30.01 6.78
CA LYS A 9 9.83 29.08 6.15
C LYS A 9 9.84 27.76 6.93
N PRO A 10 8.66 27.25 7.37
CA PRO A 10 8.58 25.96 8.04
C PRO A 10 8.85 24.82 7.04
N ASP A 11 9.50 23.75 7.52
CA ASP A 11 9.74 22.54 6.73
C ASP A 11 8.45 21.74 6.48
N LEU A 12 7.49 21.86 7.40
CA LEU A 12 6.19 21.20 7.29
C LEU A 12 5.10 22.10 7.87
N CYS A 13 4.03 22.26 7.10
CA CYS A 13 2.81 22.90 7.58
C CYS A 13 1.65 21.89 7.59
N ARG A 14 0.89 21.87 8.69
CA ARG A 14 -0.31 21.06 8.82
C ARG A 14 -1.49 21.90 9.22
N PHE A 15 -2.60 21.70 8.53
CA PHE A 15 -3.89 22.22 8.93
C PHE A 15 -4.64 21.12 9.71
N ASP A 16 -5.18 21.48 10.89
CA ASP A 16 -5.98 20.61 11.74
C ASP A 16 -5.34 19.24 12.02
N PRO A 17 -4.26 19.19 12.83
CA PRO A 17 -3.68 17.95 13.30
C PRO A 17 -4.74 17.07 13.97
N TYR A 18 -4.67 15.76 13.73
CA TYR A 18 -5.62 14.76 14.23
C TYR A 18 -7.03 14.84 13.61
N ASN A 19 -7.24 15.66 12.58
CA ASN A 19 -8.44 15.68 11.75
C ASN A 19 -9.74 15.91 12.56
N ARG A 20 -9.72 16.90 13.44
CA ARG A 20 -10.80 17.19 14.40
C ARG A 20 -11.98 17.95 13.81
N VAL A 21 -11.78 18.62 12.67
CA VAL A 21 -12.80 19.44 12.01
C VAL A 21 -13.24 18.76 10.72
N LEU A 22 -14.55 18.70 10.50
CA LEU A 22 -15.10 18.30 9.20
C LEU A 22 -14.75 19.39 8.18
N LYS A 23 -14.01 19.02 7.13
CA LYS A 23 -13.45 19.97 6.19
C LYS A 23 -13.17 19.34 4.83
N GLU A 24 -13.18 20.16 3.82
CA GLU A 24 -12.52 19.92 2.56
C GLU A 24 -11.22 20.73 2.52
N ILE A 25 -10.13 20.12 2.11
CA ILE A 25 -8.81 20.76 2.07
C ILE A 25 -8.27 20.65 0.65
N ASP A 26 -8.00 21.81 0.06
CA ASP A 26 -7.11 21.97 -1.08
C ASP A 26 -5.81 22.62 -0.58
N PHE A 27 -4.82 21.80 -0.30
CA PHE A 27 -3.54 22.23 0.23
C PHE A 27 -2.39 21.48 -0.46
N GLU A 28 -1.82 22.13 -1.47
CA GLU A 28 -0.69 21.56 -2.20
C GLU A 28 0.59 21.56 -1.36
N LYS A 29 1.26 20.42 -1.37
CA LYS A 29 2.58 20.21 -0.75
C LYS A 29 3.57 19.73 -1.79
N SER A 30 4.82 20.15 -1.62
CA SER A 30 5.95 19.61 -2.39
C SER A 30 6.22 18.14 -2.05
N VAL A 31 6.97 17.44 -2.90
CA VAL A 31 7.42 16.07 -2.62
C VAL A 31 8.25 16.03 -1.34
N GLY A 32 9.12 17.04 -1.10
CA GLY A 32 9.93 17.15 0.11
C GLY A 32 9.08 17.24 1.38
N GLU A 33 8.07 18.11 1.40
CA GLU A 33 7.14 18.26 2.53
C GLU A 33 6.33 16.97 2.78
N LEU A 34 5.86 16.31 1.72
CA LEU A 34 5.13 15.05 1.85
C LEU A 34 6.01 13.91 2.37
N ARG A 35 7.29 13.84 1.94
CA ARG A 35 8.26 12.88 2.45
C ARG A 35 8.54 13.10 3.93
N LEU A 36 8.76 14.34 4.34
CA LEU A 36 8.97 14.72 5.73
C LEU A 36 7.73 14.34 6.57
N GLN A 37 6.54 14.70 6.09
CA GLN A 37 5.29 14.37 6.77
C GLN A 37 5.08 12.85 6.88
N LEU A 38 5.36 12.08 5.84
CA LEU A 38 5.24 10.62 5.89
C LEU A 38 6.18 9.99 6.91
N ARG A 39 7.38 10.53 7.07
CA ARG A 39 8.39 10.02 7.99
C ARG A 39 8.15 10.44 9.44
N ASP A 40 7.90 11.72 9.68
CA ASP A 40 8.04 12.34 11.00
C ASP A 40 6.72 12.75 11.66
N ASP A 41 5.61 12.78 10.91
CA ASP A 41 4.34 13.18 11.48
C ASP A 41 3.86 12.18 12.55
N ASP A 42 3.54 12.66 13.73
CA ASP A 42 3.02 11.81 14.81
C ASP A 42 1.62 11.27 14.53
N ASP A 43 0.84 12.03 13.76
CA ASP A 43 -0.52 11.68 13.40
C ASP A 43 -0.57 10.62 12.29
N ILE A 44 -1.22 9.51 12.57
CA ILE A 44 -1.43 8.41 11.61
C ILE A 44 -2.17 8.91 10.35
N ALA A 45 -3.22 9.72 10.53
CA ALA A 45 -3.98 10.27 9.40
C ALA A 45 -3.11 11.19 8.55
N GLY A 46 -2.25 11.99 9.19
CA GLY A 46 -1.28 12.84 8.51
C GLY A 46 -0.31 12.04 7.63
N ARG A 47 0.26 10.94 8.15
CA ARG A 47 1.14 10.06 7.37
C ARG A 47 0.40 9.36 6.22
N GLN A 48 -0.84 8.90 6.43
CA GLN A 48 -1.66 8.32 5.35
C GLN A 48 -1.97 9.34 4.24
N LEU A 49 -2.28 10.58 4.59
CA LEU A 49 -2.50 11.66 3.63
C LEU A 49 -1.22 11.97 2.84
N ALA A 50 -0.06 11.97 3.52
CA ALA A 50 1.23 12.17 2.86
C ALA A 50 1.55 11.04 1.87
N ALA A 51 1.33 9.78 2.24
CA ALA A 51 1.49 8.63 1.34
C ALA A 51 0.60 8.75 0.09
N LYS A 52 -0.66 9.14 0.26
CA LYS A 52 -1.60 9.40 -0.84
C LYS A 52 -1.16 10.60 -1.71
N GLY A 53 -0.71 11.69 -1.08
CA GLY A 53 -0.21 12.88 -1.78
C GLY A 53 1.01 12.57 -2.64
N LEU A 54 1.97 11.80 -2.13
CA LEU A 54 3.12 11.28 -2.89
C LEU A 54 2.66 10.41 -4.08
N GLY A 55 1.55 9.67 -3.94
CA GLY A 55 0.94 8.92 -5.03
C GLY A 55 0.56 9.82 -6.22
N LYS A 56 -0.05 10.96 -5.94
CA LYS A 56 -0.48 11.92 -6.96
C LYS A 56 0.69 12.65 -7.63
N LYS A 57 1.74 12.96 -6.87
CA LYS A 57 2.94 13.66 -7.40
C LYS A 57 3.81 12.75 -8.27
N GLY A 58 3.89 11.46 -7.98
CA GLY A 58 4.72 10.51 -8.73
C GLY A 58 6.23 10.72 -8.53
N GLY A 59 7.03 10.12 -9.43
CA GLY A 59 8.49 10.25 -9.45
C GLY A 59 9.22 9.25 -8.55
N ILE A 60 10.53 9.13 -8.78
CA ILE A 60 11.40 8.13 -8.13
C ILE A 60 11.48 8.37 -6.61
N GLU A 61 11.65 9.62 -6.19
CA GLU A 61 11.75 9.97 -4.77
C GLU A 61 10.46 9.66 -4.00
N ALA A 62 9.30 9.95 -4.62
CA ALA A 62 8.01 9.63 -4.03
C ALA A 62 7.78 8.12 -3.93
N ALA A 63 8.25 7.34 -4.90
CA ALA A 63 8.20 5.88 -4.86
C ALA A 63 9.09 5.32 -3.75
N ALA A 64 10.34 5.77 -3.65
CA ALA A 64 11.29 5.34 -2.63
C ALA A 64 10.80 5.65 -1.20
N ALA A 65 10.24 6.83 -0.97
CA ALA A 65 9.68 7.20 0.33
C ALA A 65 8.53 6.28 0.74
N ARG A 66 7.66 5.91 -0.21
CA ARG A 66 6.55 4.98 0.05
C ARG A 66 7.03 3.55 0.29
N GLU A 67 8.02 3.06 -0.48
CA GLU A 67 8.64 1.77 -0.21
C GLU A 67 9.20 1.70 1.21
N THR A 68 9.95 2.73 1.62
CA THR A 68 10.46 2.85 2.99
C THR A 68 9.30 2.82 4.01
N ALA A 69 8.23 3.58 3.77
CA ALA A 69 7.08 3.59 4.68
C ALA A 69 6.35 2.24 4.75
N VAL A 70 6.24 1.48 3.65
CA VAL A 70 5.70 0.11 3.68
C VAL A 70 6.51 -0.78 4.61
N MET A 71 7.82 -0.68 4.56
CA MET A 71 8.71 -1.57 5.30
C MET A 71 8.88 -1.18 6.76
N SER A 72 8.85 0.11 7.08
CA SER A 72 9.33 0.62 8.37
C SER A 72 8.35 1.51 9.15
N ASP A 73 7.19 1.92 8.58
CA ASP A 73 6.25 2.74 9.36
C ASP A 73 5.79 1.98 10.62
N ARG A 74 5.69 2.71 11.72
CA ARG A 74 5.27 2.18 13.02
C ARG A 74 3.82 1.68 13.07
N PHE A 75 3.00 2.04 12.06
CA PHE A 75 1.59 1.65 12.01
C PHE A 75 1.21 0.98 10.69
N TRP A 76 0.68 -0.23 10.79
CA TRP A 76 0.34 -1.07 9.64
C TRP A 76 -0.59 -0.41 8.61
N ALA A 77 -1.47 0.51 9.04
CA ALA A 77 -2.38 1.15 8.08
C ALA A 77 -1.67 2.19 7.20
N VAL A 78 -0.60 2.83 7.69
CA VAL A 78 0.27 3.68 6.87
C VAL A 78 1.07 2.82 5.90
N GLN A 79 1.61 1.67 6.36
CA GLN A 79 2.26 0.68 5.51
C GLN A 79 1.34 0.24 4.35
N ALA A 80 0.09 -0.14 4.66
CA ALA A 80 -0.88 -0.56 3.65
C ALA A 80 -1.29 0.58 2.70
N ALA A 81 -1.45 1.81 3.19
CA ALA A 81 -1.76 2.98 2.37
C ALA A 81 -0.60 3.31 1.41
N SER A 82 0.64 3.19 1.89
CA SER A 82 1.84 3.38 1.07
C SER A 82 1.95 2.31 -0.02
N ALA A 83 1.68 1.03 0.30
CA ALA A 83 1.65 -0.05 -0.67
C ALA A 83 0.58 0.18 -1.76
N LYS A 84 -0.63 0.59 -1.35
CA LYS A 84 -1.69 0.94 -2.30
C LYS A 84 -1.25 2.05 -3.25
N ALA A 85 -0.66 3.12 -2.72
CA ALA A 85 -0.19 4.25 -3.51
C ALA A 85 0.98 3.88 -4.45
N LEU A 86 1.82 2.89 -4.09
CA LEU A 86 2.80 2.30 -5.01
C LEU A 86 2.13 1.55 -6.16
N GLY A 87 1.13 0.73 -5.87
CA GLY A 87 0.40 -0.03 -6.89
C GLY A 87 -0.34 0.86 -7.92
N GLU A 88 -0.74 2.06 -7.52
CA GLU A 88 -1.41 3.02 -8.40
C GLU A 88 -0.47 3.61 -9.47
N ILE A 89 0.85 3.57 -9.29
CA ILE A 89 1.84 4.05 -10.27
C ILE A 89 1.90 3.14 -11.51
N ARG A 90 1.73 1.84 -11.34
CA ARG A 90 1.73 0.82 -12.41
C ARG A 90 2.97 0.81 -13.32
N THR A 91 4.13 1.21 -12.83
CA THR A 91 5.41 1.06 -13.52
C THR A 91 6.13 -0.20 -13.05
N THR A 92 7.04 -0.73 -13.87
CA THR A 92 7.91 -1.87 -13.50
C THR A 92 8.68 -1.58 -12.21
N ALA A 93 9.25 -0.38 -12.07
CA ALA A 93 9.99 0.02 -10.87
C ALA A 93 9.12 0.00 -9.60
N ALA A 94 7.84 0.43 -9.70
CA ALA A 94 6.90 0.37 -8.59
C ALA A 94 6.47 -1.07 -8.25
N ARG A 95 6.33 -1.94 -9.27
CA ARG A 95 6.09 -3.37 -9.11
C ARG A 95 7.26 -4.02 -8.36
N ASP A 96 8.49 -3.76 -8.77
CA ASP A 96 9.69 -4.33 -8.16
C ASP A 96 9.87 -3.86 -6.71
N ALA A 97 9.51 -2.61 -6.42
CA ALA A 97 9.42 -2.11 -5.05
C ALA A 97 8.38 -2.89 -4.23
N LEU A 98 7.21 -3.19 -4.80
CA LEU A 98 6.18 -4.00 -4.15
C LEU A 98 6.65 -5.44 -3.91
N PHE A 99 7.44 -6.05 -4.81
CA PHE A 99 8.03 -7.37 -4.57
C PHE A 99 8.92 -7.36 -3.33
N ARG A 100 9.77 -6.35 -3.16
CA ARG A 100 10.58 -6.20 -1.95
C ARG A 100 9.71 -6.02 -0.70
N CYS A 101 8.60 -5.31 -0.84
CA CYS A 101 7.65 -5.06 0.24
C CYS A 101 6.87 -6.31 0.69
N LEU A 102 6.87 -7.42 -0.05
CA LEU A 102 6.24 -8.68 0.39
C LEU A 102 6.86 -9.23 1.69
N ALA A 103 8.10 -8.83 2.02
CA ALA A 103 8.78 -9.17 3.27
C ALA A 103 8.22 -8.47 4.51
N VAL A 104 7.28 -7.51 4.39
CA VAL A 104 6.71 -6.79 5.52
C VAL A 104 6.08 -7.74 6.54
N ARG A 105 6.41 -7.53 7.83
CA ARG A 105 6.03 -8.47 8.90
C ARG A 105 4.55 -8.46 9.21
N HIS A 106 3.94 -7.26 9.24
CA HIS A 106 2.57 -7.11 9.68
C HIS A 106 1.58 -7.66 8.62
N PRO A 107 0.69 -8.63 8.96
CA PRO A 107 -0.14 -9.31 7.97
C PRO A 107 -1.14 -8.38 7.26
N LYS A 108 -1.67 -7.36 7.94
CA LYS A 108 -2.55 -6.36 7.32
C LYS A 108 -1.80 -5.49 6.30
N ALA A 109 -0.54 -5.16 6.57
CA ALA A 109 0.31 -4.44 5.61
C ALA A 109 0.66 -5.34 4.42
N ARG A 110 1.09 -6.59 4.66
CA ARG A 110 1.39 -7.56 3.60
C ARG A 110 0.18 -7.83 2.71
N ARG A 111 -1.03 -7.92 3.29
CA ARG A 111 -2.28 -7.97 2.52
C ARG A 111 -2.44 -6.75 1.61
N GLY A 112 -2.09 -5.55 2.08
CA GLY A 112 -2.09 -4.33 1.26
C GLY A 112 -1.12 -4.39 0.08
N VAL A 113 0.08 -4.94 0.29
CA VAL A 113 1.08 -5.16 -0.77
C VAL A 113 0.56 -6.15 -1.82
N VAL A 114 0.02 -7.29 -1.37
CA VAL A 114 -0.59 -8.31 -2.25
C VAL A 114 -1.72 -7.71 -3.09
N ALA A 115 -2.61 -6.92 -2.47
CA ALA A 115 -3.70 -6.24 -3.18
C ALA A 115 -3.20 -5.23 -4.22
N ALA A 116 -2.08 -4.54 -3.93
CA ALA A 116 -1.45 -3.59 -4.85
C ALA A 116 -0.84 -4.32 -6.06
N LEU A 117 -0.16 -5.45 -5.84
CA LEU A 117 0.36 -6.31 -6.91
C LEU A 117 -0.76 -6.85 -7.82
N GLY A 118 -1.93 -7.17 -7.29
CA GLY A 118 -3.08 -7.62 -8.07
C GLY A 118 -3.62 -6.60 -9.09
N GLN A 119 -3.08 -5.38 -9.13
CA GLN A 119 -3.43 -4.37 -10.14
C GLN A 119 -2.63 -4.50 -11.44
N TYR A 120 -1.55 -5.29 -11.46
CA TYR A 120 -0.68 -5.52 -12.62
C TYR A 120 -1.22 -6.66 -13.49
N LYS A 121 -2.34 -6.41 -14.17
CA LYS A 121 -3.01 -7.39 -15.03
C LYS A 121 -2.07 -7.90 -16.12
N GLY A 122 -2.08 -9.22 -16.34
CA GLY A 122 -1.28 -9.85 -17.38
C GLY A 122 0.21 -10.01 -17.04
N ASP A 123 0.64 -9.63 -15.83
CA ASP A 123 2.03 -9.73 -15.40
C ASP A 123 2.30 -11.11 -14.80
N THR A 124 3.11 -11.91 -15.49
CA THR A 124 3.46 -13.26 -15.09
C THR A 124 4.39 -13.31 -13.88
N GLU A 125 5.30 -12.33 -13.74
CA GLU A 125 6.19 -12.25 -12.57
C GLU A 125 5.38 -11.98 -11.29
N VAL A 126 4.29 -11.20 -11.41
CA VAL A 126 3.37 -10.99 -10.28
C VAL A 126 2.62 -12.28 -9.94
N LEU A 127 2.20 -13.07 -10.94
CA LEU A 127 1.59 -14.38 -10.69
C LEU A 127 2.54 -15.28 -9.90
N ASP A 128 3.80 -15.38 -10.36
CA ASP A 128 4.82 -16.19 -9.71
C ASP A 128 5.10 -15.76 -8.27
N ALA A 129 5.12 -14.46 -8.01
CA ALA A 129 5.30 -13.90 -6.66
C ALA A 129 4.10 -14.16 -5.75
N LEU A 130 2.87 -14.15 -6.27
CA LEU A 130 1.65 -14.33 -5.48
C LEU A 130 1.26 -15.79 -5.26
N MET A 131 1.65 -16.69 -6.15
CA MET A 131 1.32 -18.10 -6.08
C MET A 131 1.76 -18.78 -4.77
N PRO A 132 2.98 -18.60 -4.24
CA PRO A 132 3.35 -19.18 -2.96
C PRO A 132 2.52 -18.61 -1.80
N LEU A 133 2.15 -17.34 -1.84
CA LEU A 133 1.30 -16.71 -0.82
C LEU A 133 -0.15 -17.20 -0.88
N ALA A 134 -0.68 -17.46 -2.06
CA ALA A 134 -1.99 -18.07 -2.22
C ALA A 134 -2.02 -19.50 -1.67
N LYS A 135 -0.92 -20.26 -1.84
CA LYS A 135 -0.79 -21.62 -1.29
C LYS A 135 -0.65 -21.61 0.23
N ARG A 136 0.16 -20.72 0.79
CA ARG A 136 0.41 -20.66 2.23
C ARG A 136 1.04 -19.33 2.65
N ASP A 137 0.37 -18.61 3.55
CA ASP A 137 0.93 -17.52 4.35
C ASP A 137 0.64 -17.78 5.84
N ARG A 138 1.31 -17.06 6.72
CA ARG A 138 1.03 -17.10 8.17
C ARG A 138 -0.36 -16.56 8.51
N SER A 139 -1.01 -15.87 7.57
CA SER A 139 -2.32 -15.25 7.73
C SER A 139 -3.26 -15.69 6.61
N TRP A 140 -4.33 -16.36 6.94
CA TRP A 140 -5.39 -16.72 5.98
C TRP A 140 -5.96 -15.50 5.22
N PHE A 141 -5.92 -14.31 5.83
CA PHE A 141 -6.36 -13.08 5.15
C PHE A 141 -5.39 -12.64 4.05
N VAL A 142 -4.08 -12.94 4.18
CA VAL A 142 -3.11 -12.71 3.11
C VAL A 142 -3.29 -13.75 2.01
N GLU A 143 -3.49 -15.04 2.37
CA GLU A 143 -3.80 -16.10 1.42
C GLU A 143 -5.05 -15.77 0.59
N ALA A 144 -6.13 -15.37 1.25
CA ALA A 144 -7.37 -14.94 0.58
C ALA A 144 -7.16 -13.75 -0.36
N GLU A 145 -6.36 -12.77 0.04
CA GLU A 145 -6.06 -11.64 -0.83
C GLU A 145 -5.15 -12.05 -2.00
N ALA A 146 -4.23 -12.99 -1.78
CA ALA A 146 -3.41 -13.54 -2.85
C ALA A 146 -4.28 -14.28 -3.90
N CYS A 147 -5.22 -15.14 -3.48
CA CYS A 147 -6.21 -15.75 -4.38
C CYS A 147 -6.97 -14.67 -5.17
N ARG A 148 -7.52 -13.68 -4.48
CA ARG A 148 -8.26 -12.59 -5.11
C ARG A 148 -7.43 -11.81 -6.12
N SER A 149 -6.15 -11.58 -5.80
CA SER A 149 -5.22 -10.88 -6.68
C SER A 149 -4.83 -11.72 -7.88
N VAL A 150 -4.57 -13.03 -7.70
CA VAL A 150 -4.34 -13.98 -8.80
C VAL A 150 -5.49 -13.98 -9.79
N GLY A 151 -6.75 -14.01 -9.32
CA GLY A 151 -7.92 -13.91 -10.19
C GLY A 151 -7.98 -12.60 -11.00
N LYS A 152 -7.53 -11.48 -10.40
CA LYS A 152 -7.48 -10.17 -11.07
C LYS A 152 -6.42 -10.10 -12.17
N LEU A 153 -5.35 -10.89 -12.11
CA LEU A 153 -4.30 -10.91 -13.14
C LEU A 153 -4.81 -11.43 -14.48
N ARG A 154 -5.85 -12.28 -14.49
CA ARG A 154 -6.47 -12.85 -15.70
C ARG A 154 -5.46 -13.61 -16.59
N LEU A 155 -4.55 -14.32 -15.98
CA LEU A 155 -3.52 -15.11 -16.68
C LEU A 155 -3.95 -16.56 -16.83
N PRO A 156 -3.48 -17.28 -17.87
CA PRO A 156 -3.54 -18.73 -17.91
C PRO A 156 -2.92 -19.32 -16.63
N GLY A 157 -3.50 -20.39 -16.09
CA GLY A 157 -3.04 -21.00 -14.83
C GLY A 157 -3.61 -20.36 -13.56
N SER A 158 -4.24 -19.16 -13.63
CA SER A 158 -4.90 -18.55 -12.47
C SER A 158 -6.03 -19.42 -11.95
N PHE A 159 -6.81 -20.05 -12.84
CA PHE A 159 -7.94 -20.89 -12.47
C PHE A 159 -7.51 -22.11 -11.66
N GLU A 160 -6.46 -22.79 -12.08
CA GLU A 160 -5.91 -23.98 -11.41
C GLU A 160 -5.46 -23.65 -9.99
N ILE A 161 -4.82 -22.49 -9.80
CA ILE A 161 -4.39 -22.00 -8.48
C ILE A 161 -5.61 -21.73 -7.59
N LEU A 162 -6.64 -21.10 -8.12
CA LEU A 162 -7.87 -20.79 -7.37
C LEU A 162 -8.64 -22.05 -7.04
N ALA A 163 -8.81 -22.97 -7.99
CA ALA A 163 -9.49 -24.25 -7.79
C ALA A 163 -8.81 -25.09 -6.70
N ALA A 164 -7.47 -25.15 -6.71
CA ALA A 164 -6.69 -25.87 -5.70
C ALA A 164 -6.83 -25.30 -4.28
N ASN A 165 -7.15 -24.01 -4.15
CA ASN A 165 -7.33 -23.36 -2.85
C ASN A 165 -8.80 -23.28 -2.40
N PHE A 166 -9.77 -23.50 -3.30
CA PHE A 166 -11.18 -23.30 -3.04
C PHE A 166 -11.72 -24.21 -1.92
N ASP A 167 -11.33 -25.47 -1.90
CA ASP A 167 -11.78 -26.45 -0.90
C ASP A 167 -10.84 -26.56 0.32
N ARG A 168 -9.80 -25.72 0.37
CA ARG A 168 -8.85 -25.75 1.47
C ARG A 168 -9.46 -25.22 2.76
N PRO A 169 -9.39 -25.99 3.88
CA PRO A 169 -9.90 -25.52 5.16
C PRO A 169 -9.24 -24.24 5.63
N SER A 170 -10.04 -23.28 6.08
CA SER A 170 -9.54 -22.02 6.64
C SER A 170 -10.57 -21.46 7.65
N PHE A 171 -10.11 -20.60 8.57
CA PHE A 171 -11.01 -19.96 9.52
C PHE A 171 -12.17 -19.27 8.78
N ARG A 172 -13.42 -19.66 9.11
CA ARG A 172 -14.64 -19.14 8.46
C ARG A 172 -14.59 -19.17 6.93
N GLN A 173 -13.87 -20.12 6.36
CA GLN A 173 -13.71 -20.28 4.91
C GLN A 173 -13.17 -19.00 4.21
N VAL A 174 -12.35 -18.20 4.88
CA VAL A 174 -11.88 -16.91 4.38
C VAL A 174 -11.04 -17.05 3.09
N VAL A 175 -10.28 -18.14 2.95
CA VAL A 175 -9.51 -18.43 1.73
C VAL A 175 -10.46 -18.73 0.57
N ARG A 176 -11.45 -19.61 0.76
CA ARG A 176 -12.49 -19.91 -0.21
C ARG A 176 -13.21 -18.64 -0.72
N ALA A 177 -13.52 -17.71 0.20
CA ALA A 177 -14.11 -16.42 -0.16
C ALA A 177 -13.16 -15.50 -0.93
N GLY A 178 -11.87 -15.80 -0.95
CA GLY A 178 -10.85 -15.14 -1.77
C GLY A 178 -10.71 -15.71 -3.18
N CYS A 179 -10.99 -17.00 -3.33
CA CYS A 179 -11.00 -17.68 -4.64
C CYS A 179 -12.28 -17.34 -5.42
#